data_7addf36effdc9fb533da4d9f51c9f88a
#
_entry.id   7addf36effdc9fb533da4d9f51c9f88a
#
_cell.length_a   1.000
_cell.length_b   1.000
_cell.length_c   1.000
_cell.angle_alpha   90.00
_cell.angle_beta   90.00
_cell.angle_gamma   90.00
#
_symmetry.space_group_name_H-M   'P 1'
#
loop_
_entity.id
_entity.type
_entity.pdbx_description
1 polymer ?
#
loop_
_entity_poly.entity_id
_entity_poly.type
_entity_poly.pdbx_seq_one_letter_code
_entity_poly.pdbx_strand_id
1 'polypeptide(L)'
;MKIKEIKAREILDSRSNPTLEVTMILENGVDAVSSIPSGASTGSKEALELRDNDERYHGKGVLKAVRNVNEIIFPALYNMDLNIKNVDKKMLELDGTENKSKLGANAILGVSLCALKCLAKLEGKELFEFVSTGKFNMPVPMINVINGGKHADNNLDIQEFMLVPVQKEEKERIRCASEIFNTLKSILKGYH
;
A
#
# COMPACT_ATOMS: atom_id res chain seq x y z
N MET A 1 21.88 11.06 7.64
CA MET A 1 21.50 9.90 8.49
C MET A 1 21.52 8.66 7.63
N LYS A 2 22.21 7.59 8.08
CA LYS A 2 22.47 6.42 7.24
C LYS A 2 21.52 5.27 7.51
N ILE A 3 21.24 4.49 6.46
CA ILE A 3 20.45 3.26 6.53
C ILE A 3 21.31 2.17 7.15
N LYS A 4 20.86 1.62 8.28
CA LYS A 4 21.55 0.57 9.02
C LYS A 4 21.03 -0.83 8.67
N GLU A 5 19.71 -0.96 8.52
CA GLU A 5 19.07 -2.25 8.24
C GLU A 5 17.78 -2.04 7.42
N ILE A 6 17.53 -2.94 6.48
CA ILE A 6 16.24 -3.10 5.80
C ILE A 6 15.93 -4.58 5.82
N LYS A 7 14.74 -4.94 6.30
CA LYS A 7 14.27 -6.31 6.37
C LYS A 7 12.84 -6.42 5.87
N ALA A 8 12.58 -7.41 5.03
CA ALA A 8 11.24 -7.73 4.56
C ALA A 8 10.79 -9.10 5.06
N ARG A 9 9.48 -9.25 5.21
CA ARG A 9 8.82 -10.53 5.49
C ARG A 9 7.49 -10.64 4.74
N GLU A 10 7.05 -11.87 4.50
CA GLU A 10 5.71 -12.18 4.01
C GLU A 10 4.73 -12.07 5.17
N ILE A 11 3.61 -11.39 4.97
CA ILE A 11 2.47 -11.30 5.88
C ILE A 11 1.18 -11.60 5.11
N LEU A 12 0.04 -11.71 5.80
CA LEU A 12 -1.26 -11.85 5.15
C LEU A 12 -2.04 -10.53 5.20
N ASP A 13 -2.72 -10.21 4.10
CA ASP A 13 -3.66 -9.11 4.02
C ASP A 13 -5.03 -9.46 4.64
N SER A 14 -5.98 -8.52 4.62
CA SER A 14 -7.34 -8.71 5.16
C SER A 14 -8.18 -9.75 4.40
N ARG A 15 -7.71 -10.21 3.24
CA ARG A 15 -8.33 -11.27 2.42
C ARG A 15 -7.56 -12.59 2.50
N SER A 16 -6.63 -12.71 3.45
CA SER A 16 -5.74 -13.86 3.64
C SER A 16 -4.84 -14.16 2.42
N ASN A 17 -4.55 -13.17 1.59
CA ASN A 17 -3.54 -13.29 0.54
C ASN A 17 -2.19 -12.81 1.07
N PRO A 18 -1.08 -13.44 0.66
CA PRO A 18 0.26 -12.98 0.99
C PRO A 18 0.53 -11.57 0.48
N THR A 19 1.18 -10.78 1.30
CA THR A 19 1.73 -9.48 0.93
C THR A 19 3.05 -9.25 1.65
N LEU A 20 3.70 -8.12 1.35
CA LEU A 20 5.01 -7.77 1.84
C LEU A 20 4.91 -6.75 2.97
N GLU A 21 5.67 -6.99 4.03
CA GLU A 21 5.97 -5.97 5.04
C GLU A 21 7.47 -5.71 5.07
N VAL A 22 7.85 -4.44 5.07
CA VAL A 22 9.23 -3.98 5.12
C VAL A 22 9.46 -3.17 6.39
N THR A 23 10.57 -3.42 7.07
CA THR A 23 11.09 -2.62 8.18
C THR A 23 12.40 -1.98 7.76
N MET A 24 12.58 -0.69 8.04
CA MET A 24 13.85 0.03 7.87
C MET A 24 14.29 0.60 9.21
N ILE A 25 15.58 0.48 9.52
CA ILE A 25 16.20 1.02 10.73
C ILE A 25 17.39 1.89 10.33
N LEU A 26 17.46 3.08 10.90
CA LEU A 26 18.58 4.01 10.72
C LEU A 26 19.64 3.85 11.81
N GLU A 27 20.83 4.38 11.58
CA GLU A 27 21.96 4.28 12.53
C GLU A 27 21.70 4.91 13.90
N ASN A 28 20.81 5.91 13.99
CA ASN A 28 20.40 6.53 15.24
C ASN A 28 19.23 5.81 15.93
N GLY A 29 18.79 4.65 15.42
CA GLY A 29 17.70 3.85 16.00
C GLY A 29 16.29 4.25 15.55
N VAL A 30 16.11 5.31 14.74
CA VAL A 30 14.81 5.58 14.11
C VAL A 30 14.46 4.44 13.18
N ASP A 31 13.24 3.95 13.29
CA ASP A 31 12.71 2.84 12.48
C ASP A 31 11.38 3.18 11.83
N ALA A 32 11.03 2.46 10.79
CA ALA A 32 9.71 2.52 10.16
C ALA A 32 9.31 1.16 9.60
N VAL A 33 8.00 0.91 9.59
CA VAL A 33 7.38 -0.30 9.03
C VAL A 33 6.36 0.10 7.97
N SER A 34 6.34 -0.65 6.86
CA SER A 34 5.35 -0.48 5.79
C SER A 34 4.85 -1.83 5.31
N SER A 35 3.55 -2.05 5.46
CA SER A 35 2.84 -3.19 4.88
C SER A 35 2.26 -2.76 3.52
N ILE A 36 2.47 -3.55 2.49
CA ILE A 36 2.17 -3.16 1.12
C ILE A 36 0.78 -3.64 0.72
N PRO A 37 -0.14 -2.74 0.35
CA PRO A 37 -1.45 -3.13 -0.11
C PRO A 37 -1.37 -3.78 -1.50
N SER A 38 -2.26 -4.76 -1.74
CA SER A 38 -2.44 -5.39 -3.04
C SER A 38 -3.83 -5.06 -3.58
N GLY A 39 -3.90 -4.63 -4.84
CA GLY A 39 -5.16 -4.34 -5.51
C GLY A 39 -5.95 -5.59 -5.86
N ALA A 40 -7.27 -5.44 -6.04
CA ALA A 40 -8.14 -6.50 -6.54
C ALA A 40 -8.09 -6.64 -8.07
N SER A 41 -7.71 -5.58 -8.77
CA SER A 41 -7.57 -5.52 -10.23
C SER A 41 -6.28 -4.79 -10.59
N THR A 42 -5.77 -5.02 -11.79
CA THR A 42 -4.56 -4.37 -12.31
C THR A 42 -4.85 -3.77 -13.68
N GLY A 43 -4.32 -2.57 -13.93
CA GLY A 43 -4.33 -1.92 -15.23
C GLY A 43 -3.14 -2.36 -16.09
N SER A 44 -3.27 -2.25 -17.40
CA SER A 44 -2.20 -2.65 -18.35
C SER A 44 -0.94 -1.80 -18.28
N LYS A 45 -1.01 -0.63 -17.66
CA LYS A 45 0.12 0.31 -17.51
C LYS A 45 0.67 0.35 -16.07
N GLU A 46 0.19 -0.50 -15.18
CA GLU A 46 0.68 -0.57 -13.82
C GLU A 46 2.01 -1.29 -13.72
N ALA A 47 2.81 -0.92 -12.74
CA ALA A 47 4.03 -1.64 -12.40
C ALA A 47 3.69 -3.04 -11.85
N LEU A 48 4.56 -4.02 -12.10
CA LEU A 48 4.32 -5.41 -11.76
C LEU A 48 4.43 -5.65 -10.25
N GLU A 49 3.36 -6.12 -9.63
CA GLU A 49 3.42 -6.74 -8.31
C GLU A 49 4.04 -8.14 -8.46
N LEU A 50 5.23 -8.35 -7.90
CA LEU A 50 5.95 -9.61 -8.06
C LEU A 50 5.34 -10.69 -7.17
N ARG A 51 4.86 -11.77 -7.81
CA ARG A 51 4.33 -12.98 -7.18
C ARG A 51 5.24 -14.18 -7.47
N ASP A 52 5.20 -15.19 -6.58
CA ASP A 52 6.06 -16.36 -6.71
C ASP A 52 5.65 -17.27 -7.87
N ASN A 53 4.34 -17.32 -8.19
CA ASN A 53 3.76 -18.17 -9.23
C ASN A 53 4.13 -19.67 -9.02
N ASP A 54 4.17 -20.11 -7.76
CA ASP A 54 4.42 -21.48 -7.34
C ASP A 54 3.15 -22.10 -6.70
N GLU A 55 3.26 -23.26 -6.07
CA GLU A 55 2.11 -23.94 -5.43
C GLU A 55 1.64 -23.23 -4.14
N ARG A 56 2.53 -22.47 -3.47
CA ARG A 56 2.16 -21.79 -2.24
C ARG A 56 1.14 -20.69 -2.51
N TYR A 57 0.11 -20.66 -1.67
CA TYR A 57 -0.98 -19.67 -1.77
C TYR A 57 -1.57 -19.57 -3.19
N HIS A 58 -1.65 -20.70 -3.92
CA HIS A 58 -2.14 -20.71 -5.30
C HIS A 58 -1.42 -19.74 -6.24
N GLY A 59 -0.09 -19.65 -6.11
CA GLY A 59 0.76 -18.75 -6.91
C GLY A 59 0.93 -17.35 -6.36
N LYS A 60 0.19 -16.97 -5.30
CA LYS A 60 0.17 -15.60 -4.77
C LYS A 60 1.27 -15.30 -3.74
N GLY A 61 2.19 -16.24 -3.45
CA GLY A 61 3.32 -16.02 -2.56
C GLY A 61 4.17 -14.82 -2.96
N VAL A 62 4.91 -14.21 -2.02
CA VAL A 62 5.76 -13.03 -2.26
C VAL A 62 7.20 -13.21 -1.79
N LEU A 63 7.66 -14.46 -1.61
CA LEU A 63 9.01 -14.74 -1.12
C LEU A 63 10.11 -14.27 -2.09
N LYS A 64 9.84 -14.21 -3.40
CA LYS A 64 10.77 -13.59 -4.38
C LYS A 64 10.96 -12.11 -4.07
N ALA A 65 9.88 -11.37 -3.83
CA ALA A 65 9.94 -9.96 -3.46
C ALA A 65 10.63 -9.77 -2.10
N VAL A 66 10.37 -10.64 -1.12
CA VAL A 66 11.07 -10.66 0.18
C VAL A 66 12.58 -10.82 -0.02
N ARG A 67 13.01 -11.81 -0.82
CA ARG A 67 14.43 -12.01 -1.12
C ARG A 67 15.04 -10.80 -1.84
N ASN A 68 14.33 -10.22 -2.80
CA ASN A 68 14.80 -9.03 -3.51
C ASN A 68 15.08 -7.86 -2.56
N VAL A 69 14.22 -7.64 -1.55
CA VAL A 69 14.49 -6.64 -0.53
C VAL A 69 15.71 -6.99 0.31
N ASN A 70 15.77 -8.23 0.83
CA ASN A 70 16.77 -8.62 1.82
C ASN A 70 18.18 -8.83 1.19
N GLU A 71 18.24 -9.35 -0.04
CA GLU A 71 19.48 -9.81 -0.65
C GLU A 71 19.99 -8.89 -1.78
N ILE A 72 19.12 -8.03 -2.35
CA ILE A 72 19.50 -7.14 -3.45
C ILE A 72 19.40 -5.68 -3.04
N ILE A 73 18.21 -5.25 -2.58
CA ILE A 73 17.96 -3.84 -2.27
C ILE A 73 18.72 -3.42 -1.01
N PHE A 74 18.62 -4.19 0.08
CA PHE A 74 19.29 -3.84 1.33
C PHE A 74 20.80 -3.72 1.18
N PRO A 75 21.55 -4.70 0.62
CA PRO A 75 22.98 -4.53 0.44
C PRO A 75 23.38 -3.30 -0.38
N ALA A 76 22.57 -2.94 -1.38
CA ALA A 76 22.83 -1.77 -2.23
C ALA A 76 22.52 -0.43 -1.56
N LEU A 77 21.66 -0.42 -0.54
CA LEU A 77 21.30 0.76 0.23
C LEU A 77 22.00 0.83 1.59
N TYR A 78 22.69 -0.22 2.01
CA TYR A 78 23.40 -0.26 3.29
C TYR A 78 24.39 0.90 3.42
N ASN A 79 24.39 1.58 4.57
CA ASN A 79 25.27 2.71 4.86
C ASN A 79 25.11 3.93 3.92
N MET A 80 24.05 3.95 3.09
CA MET A 80 23.71 5.08 2.24
C MET A 80 22.99 6.16 3.07
N ASP A 81 23.27 7.43 2.79
CA ASP A 81 22.53 8.53 3.40
C ASP A 81 21.08 8.52 2.96
N LEU A 82 20.17 8.60 3.93
CA LEU A 82 18.73 8.58 3.69
C LEU A 82 18.28 9.84 2.95
N ASN A 83 17.97 9.67 1.69
CA ASN A 83 17.36 10.66 0.81
C ASN A 83 16.40 9.93 -0.12
N ILE A 84 15.12 10.28 -0.11
CA ILE A 84 14.09 9.55 -0.84
C ILE A 84 14.38 9.45 -2.35
N LYS A 85 14.82 10.54 -2.97
CA LYS A 85 15.12 10.56 -4.41
C LYS A 85 16.27 9.62 -4.76
N ASN A 86 17.30 9.58 -3.92
CA ASN A 86 18.47 8.72 -4.13
C ASN A 86 18.13 7.25 -3.88
N VAL A 87 17.34 6.95 -2.84
CA VAL A 87 16.85 5.60 -2.53
C VAL A 87 16.03 5.07 -3.70
N ASP A 88 15.03 5.83 -4.14
CA ASP A 88 14.18 5.43 -5.26
C ASP A 88 14.97 5.27 -6.57
N LYS A 89 15.83 6.23 -6.89
CA LYS A 89 16.70 6.16 -8.06
C LYS A 89 17.55 4.89 -8.04
N LYS A 90 18.17 4.58 -6.89
CA LYS A 90 19.03 3.38 -6.77
C LYS A 90 18.23 2.09 -6.98
N MET A 91 17.01 2.00 -6.44
CA MET A 91 16.14 0.84 -6.65
C MET A 91 15.70 0.69 -8.10
N LEU A 92 15.38 1.81 -8.78
CA LEU A 92 15.02 1.80 -10.20
C LEU A 92 16.20 1.38 -11.09
N GLU A 93 17.42 1.82 -10.77
CA GLU A 93 18.65 1.37 -11.46
C GLU A 93 18.91 -0.13 -11.27
N LEU A 94 18.67 -0.67 -10.07
CA LEU A 94 18.81 -2.10 -9.76
C LEU A 94 17.77 -2.96 -10.50
N ASP A 95 16.55 -2.45 -10.62
CA ASP A 95 15.49 -3.11 -11.37
C ASP A 95 15.79 -3.08 -12.86
N GLY A 96 16.00 -1.91 -13.43
CA GLY A 96 16.36 -1.69 -14.82
C GLY A 96 15.25 -2.03 -15.82
N THR A 97 14.01 -2.36 -15.37
CA THR A 97 12.88 -2.65 -16.23
C THR A 97 11.86 -1.51 -16.19
N GLU A 98 11.10 -1.35 -17.28
CA GLU A 98 10.10 -0.28 -17.37
C GLU A 98 8.99 -0.43 -16.30
N ASN A 99 8.53 -1.65 -16.08
CA ASN A 99 7.40 -1.97 -15.20
C ASN A 99 7.81 -2.57 -13.84
N LYS A 100 9.07 -2.46 -13.44
CA LYS A 100 9.60 -2.97 -12.16
C LYS A 100 9.46 -4.50 -11.99
N SER A 101 9.56 -5.25 -13.10
CA SER A 101 9.31 -6.68 -13.10
C SER A 101 10.45 -7.52 -12.51
N LYS A 102 11.67 -6.97 -12.38
CA LYS A 102 12.82 -7.68 -11.83
C LYS A 102 12.78 -7.73 -10.29
N LEU A 103 12.64 -6.59 -9.64
CA LEU A 103 12.59 -6.50 -8.19
C LEU A 103 11.17 -6.67 -7.65
N GLY A 104 10.18 -6.20 -8.39
CA GLY A 104 8.79 -6.12 -8.01
C GLY A 104 8.40 -4.73 -7.49
N ALA A 105 7.28 -4.20 -7.98
CA ALA A 105 6.74 -2.93 -7.50
C ALA A 105 6.45 -2.96 -6.00
N ASN A 106 5.98 -4.09 -5.47
CA ASN A 106 5.74 -4.30 -4.04
C ASN A 106 7.04 -4.19 -3.20
N ALA A 107 8.15 -4.77 -3.66
CA ALA A 107 9.45 -4.66 -2.98
C ALA A 107 9.95 -3.20 -2.98
N ILE A 108 9.92 -2.54 -4.14
CA ILE A 108 10.37 -1.14 -4.29
C ILE A 108 9.51 -0.20 -3.45
N LEU A 109 8.17 -0.33 -3.53
CA LEU A 109 7.24 0.51 -2.76
C LEU A 109 7.44 0.34 -1.25
N GLY A 110 7.65 -0.90 -0.78
CA GLY A 110 7.88 -1.18 0.63
C GLY A 110 9.06 -0.42 1.21
N VAL A 111 10.18 -0.45 0.51
CA VAL A 111 11.41 0.25 0.92
C VAL A 111 11.25 1.77 0.80
N SER A 112 10.66 2.26 -0.29
CA SER A 112 10.40 3.69 -0.51
C SER A 112 9.51 4.29 0.58
N LEU A 113 8.41 3.62 0.94
CA LEU A 113 7.52 4.06 2.02
C LEU A 113 8.19 4.05 3.39
N CYS A 114 9.04 3.04 3.68
CA CYS A 114 9.83 3.04 4.92
C CYS A 114 10.80 4.22 4.97
N ALA A 115 11.49 4.51 3.87
CA ALA A 115 12.40 5.65 3.77
C ALA A 115 11.66 6.98 4.03
N LEU A 116 10.49 7.15 3.41
CA LEU A 116 9.66 8.35 3.59
C LEU A 116 9.17 8.50 5.03
N LYS A 117 8.71 7.41 5.66
CA LYS A 117 8.29 7.41 7.07
C LYS A 117 9.45 7.69 8.03
N CYS A 118 10.64 7.15 7.76
CA CYS A 118 11.84 7.47 8.53
C CYS A 118 12.19 8.97 8.44
N LEU A 119 12.11 9.56 7.26
CA LEU A 119 12.33 11.01 7.07
C LEU A 119 11.34 11.86 7.86
N ALA A 120 10.05 11.51 7.81
CA ALA A 120 9.01 12.18 8.60
C ALA A 120 9.32 12.11 10.11
N LYS A 121 9.66 10.92 10.62
CA LYS A 121 10.04 10.73 12.04
C LYS A 121 11.29 11.52 12.43
N LEU A 122 12.29 11.63 11.55
CA LEU A 122 13.49 12.46 11.81
C LEU A 122 13.16 13.94 11.96
N GLU A 123 12.12 14.44 11.29
CA GLU A 123 11.61 15.80 11.44
C GLU A 123 10.57 15.95 12.56
N GLY A 124 10.23 14.89 13.29
CA GLY A 124 9.20 14.89 14.34
C GLY A 124 7.81 15.17 13.78
N LYS A 125 7.55 14.80 12.54
CA LYS A 125 6.28 15.00 11.82
C LYS A 125 5.54 13.71 11.57
N GLU A 126 4.20 13.80 11.50
CA GLU A 126 3.41 12.75 10.88
C GLU A 126 3.66 12.70 9.35
N LEU A 127 3.43 11.53 8.73
CA LEU A 127 3.71 11.37 7.32
C LEU A 127 2.94 12.36 6.43
N PHE A 128 1.67 12.61 6.73
CA PHE A 128 0.85 13.56 5.98
C PHE A 128 1.36 15.00 6.09
N GLU A 129 1.93 15.38 7.24
CA GLU A 129 2.55 16.69 7.45
C GLU A 129 3.85 16.83 6.64
N PHE A 130 4.65 15.74 6.63
CA PHE A 130 5.93 15.72 5.91
C PHE A 130 5.76 15.84 4.40
N VAL A 131 4.75 15.17 3.81
CA VAL A 131 4.51 15.18 2.36
C VAL A 131 3.68 16.37 1.89
N SER A 132 3.02 17.09 2.80
CA SER A 132 2.16 18.21 2.44
C SER A 132 2.96 19.46 2.10
N THR A 133 2.48 20.22 1.11
CA THR A 133 3.04 21.51 0.70
C THR A 133 2.17 22.71 1.11
N GLY A 134 1.11 22.51 1.87
CA GLY A 134 0.14 23.55 2.18
C GLY A 134 -0.73 23.28 3.41
N LYS A 135 -1.94 23.85 3.41
CA LYS A 135 -2.92 23.64 4.48
C LYS A 135 -3.49 22.23 4.42
N PHE A 136 -3.67 21.61 5.57
CA PHE A 136 -4.33 20.31 5.68
C PHE A 136 -5.85 20.50 5.58
N ASN A 137 -6.48 19.65 4.79
CA ASN A 137 -7.93 19.54 4.74
C ASN A 137 -8.29 18.08 4.96
N MET A 138 -9.28 17.82 5.81
CA MET A 138 -9.86 16.50 5.95
C MET A 138 -10.58 16.14 4.64
N PRO A 139 -10.22 15.05 3.97
CA PRO A 139 -10.89 14.63 2.75
C PRO A 139 -12.34 14.22 3.02
N VAL A 140 -13.21 14.45 2.04
CA VAL A 140 -14.57 13.90 2.10
C VAL A 140 -14.51 12.40 1.80
N PRO A 141 -15.02 11.52 2.69
CA PRO A 141 -14.96 10.09 2.45
C PRO A 141 -15.86 9.67 1.29
N MET A 142 -15.33 8.79 0.42
CA MET A 142 -16.10 8.06 -0.58
C MET A 142 -16.22 6.61 -0.10
N ILE A 143 -17.44 6.19 0.23
CA ILE A 143 -17.69 4.92 0.92
C ILE A 143 -18.38 3.96 -0.04
N ASN A 144 -17.67 2.91 -0.43
CA ASN A 144 -18.22 1.88 -1.32
C ASN A 144 -19.26 1.03 -0.59
N VAL A 145 -20.46 0.92 -1.15
CA VAL A 145 -21.59 0.20 -0.55
C VAL A 145 -22.10 -0.96 -1.38
N ILE A 146 -21.84 -0.99 -2.69
CA ILE A 146 -22.17 -2.11 -3.59
C ILE A 146 -20.99 -2.35 -4.53
N ASN A 147 -20.56 -3.60 -4.61
CA ASN A 147 -19.52 -4.04 -5.52
C ASN A 147 -20.09 -4.91 -6.65
N GLY A 148 -19.52 -4.75 -7.86
CA GLY A 148 -19.79 -5.60 -9.02
C GLY A 148 -18.54 -5.71 -9.90
N GLY A 149 -18.69 -6.15 -11.14
CA GLY A 149 -17.59 -6.31 -12.07
C GLY A 149 -16.43 -7.14 -11.51
N LYS A 150 -15.23 -6.60 -11.53
CA LYS A 150 -14.02 -7.26 -10.98
C LYS A 150 -13.94 -7.28 -9.45
N HIS A 151 -14.77 -6.50 -8.75
CA HIS A 151 -14.72 -6.37 -7.30
C HIS A 151 -15.64 -7.34 -6.55
N ALA A 152 -16.54 -8.02 -7.23
CA ALA A 152 -17.42 -9.03 -6.64
C ALA A 152 -17.80 -10.11 -7.66
N ASP A 153 -17.99 -11.33 -7.16
CA ASP A 153 -18.46 -12.47 -7.95
C ASP A 153 -20.00 -12.43 -8.01
N ASN A 154 -20.53 -11.60 -8.87
CA ASN A 154 -21.94 -11.42 -9.14
C ASN A 154 -22.17 -10.95 -10.61
N ASN A 155 -23.42 -10.73 -10.99
CA ASN A 155 -23.81 -10.33 -12.34
C ASN A 155 -24.00 -8.82 -12.54
N LEU A 156 -23.46 -7.98 -11.65
CA LEU A 156 -23.47 -6.53 -11.80
C LEU A 156 -22.31 -6.07 -12.69
N ASP A 157 -22.60 -5.33 -13.75
CA ASP A 157 -21.57 -4.78 -14.65
C ASP A 157 -20.85 -3.55 -14.04
N ILE A 158 -21.55 -2.80 -13.17
CA ILE A 158 -20.98 -1.63 -12.51
C ILE A 158 -20.09 -2.07 -11.34
N GLN A 159 -18.83 -1.61 -11.35
CA GLN A 159 -17.81 -2.06 -10.43
C GLN A 159 -18.05 -1.61 -8.99
N GLU A 160 -18.50 -0.37 -8.80
CA GLU A 160 -18.68 0.23 -7.47
C GLU A 160 -19.82 1.25 -7.45
N PHE A 161 -20.56 1.29 -6.35
CA PHE A 161 -21.47 2.39 -6.00
C PHE A 161 -21.00 2.99 -4.69
N MET A 162 -20.71 4.30 -4.72
CA MET A 162 -20.14 5.00 -3.58
C MET A 162 -21.09 6.03 -2.99
N LEU A 163 -21.10 6.13 -1.66
CA LEU A 163 -21.73 7.23 -0.92
C LEU A 163 -20.70 8.34 -0.73
N VAL A 164 -21.14 9.58 -0.93
CA VAL A 164 -20.37 10.78 -0.62
C VAL A 164 -21.18 11.63 0.35
N PRO A 165 -20.99 11.48 1.66
CA PRO A 165 -21.75 12.24 2.66
C PRO A 165 -21.44 13.72 2.60
N VAL A 166 -22.49 14.57 2.68
CA VAL A 166 -22.37 16.03 2.50
C VAL A 166 -22.38 16.82 3.81
N GLN A 167 -22.43 16.15 4.96
CA GLN A 167 -22.39 16.77 6.28
C GLN A 167 -21.08 17.54 6.47
N LYS A 168 -21.12 18.62 7.26
CA LYS A 168 -19.94 19.46 7.53
C LYS A 168 -18.92 18.75 8.43
N GLU A 169 -19.44 18.11 9.50
CA GLU A 169 -18.61 17.44 10.50
C GLU A 169 -18.28 16.01 10.07
N GLU A 170 -17.01 15.62 10.18
CA GLU A 170 -16.55 14.29 9.78
C GLU A 170 -17.27 13.16 10.53
N LYS A 171 -17.46 13.32 11.84
CA LYS A 171 -18.21 12.37 12.66
C LYS A 171 -19.64 12.14 12.12
N GLU A 172 -20.29 13.19 11.67
CA GLU A 172 -21.65 13.12 11.11
C GLU A 172 -21.65 12.50 9.70
N ARG A 173 -20.59 12.69 8.92
CA ARG A 173 -20.40 11.98 7.63
C ARG A 173 -20.36 10.47 7.85
N ILE A 174 -19.52 10.01 8.78
CA ILE A 174 -19.36 8.58 9.08
C ILE A 174 -20.66 8.00 9.64
N ARG A 175 -21.36 8.71 10.56
CA ARG A 175 -22.66 8.29 11.09
C ARG A 175 -23.68 8.13 9.96
N CYS A 176 -23.85 9.15 9.13
CA CYS A 176 -24.78 9.14 7.99
C CYS A 176 -24.49 7.98 7.03
N ALA A 177 -23.24 7.76 6.68
CA ALA A 177 -22.86 6.65 5.81
C ALA A 177 -23.18 5.28 6.42
N SER A 178 -22.93 5.10 7.71
CA SER A 178 -23.28 3.88 8.43
C SER A 178 -24.80 3.62 8.44
N GLU A 179 -25.60 4.65 8.67
CA GLU A 179 -27.07 4.57 8.66
C GLU A 179 -27.59 4.20 7.26
N ILE A 180 -27.07 4.87 6.21
CA ILE A 180 -27.44 4.58 4.82
C ILE A 180 -27.03 3.14 4.44
N PHE A 181 -25.83 2.71 4.79
CA PHE A 181 -25.34 1.35 4.52
C PHE A 181 -26.26 0.28 5.14
N ASN A 182 -26.64 0.45 6.41
CA ASN A 182 -27.51 -0.50 7.09
C ASN A 182 -28.95 -0.48 6.55
N THR A 183 -29.46 0.70 6.18
CA THR A 183 -30.77 0.83 5.52
C THR A 183 -30.77 0.16 4.15
N LEU A 184 -29.74 0.41 3.33
CA LEU A 184 -29.58 -0.24 2.02
C LEU A 184 -29.56 -1.76 2.15
N LYS A 185 -28.77 -2.30 3.11
CA LYS A 185 -28.72 -3.72 3.40
C LYS A 185 -30.11 -4.31 3.74
N SER A 186 -30.91 -3.56 4.48
CA SER A 186 -32.27 -3.99 4.85
C SER A 186 -33.23 -3.98 3.66
N ILE A 187 -33.15 -2.96 2.81
CA ILE A 187 -33.95 -2.86 1.57
C ILE A 187 -33.59 -4.02 0.64
N LEU A 188 -32.32 -4.25 0.37
CA LEU A 188 -31.86 -5.31 -0.55
C LEU A 188 -32.31 -6.71 -0.09
N LYS A 189 -32.37 -6.98 1.24
CA LYS A 189 -32.88 -8.25 1.77
C LYS A 189 -34.38 -8.47 1.48
N GLY A 190 -35.15 -7.42 1.24
CA GLY A 190 -36.57 -7.53 0.91
C GLY A 190 -36.87 -7.88 -0.54
N TYR A 191 -35.84 -7.95 -1.40
CA TYR A 191 -35.96 -8.30 -2.82
C TYR A 191 -35.48 -9.75 -3.15
N HIS A 192 -35.22 -10.56 -2.11
CA HIS A 192 -34.83 -11.98 -2.24
C HIS A 192 -35.96 -12.92 -1.82
#